data_11eb8baa1185bd51e69ec2520cf873bd
#
_entry.id   11eb8baa1185bd51e69ec2520cf873bd
#
_cell.length_a   1.000
_cell.length_b   1.000
_cell.length_c   1.000
_cell.angle_alpha   90.00
_cell.angle_beta   90.00
_cell.angle_gamma   90.00
#
_symmetry.space_group_name_H-M   'P 1'
#
loop_
_entity.id
_entity.type
_entity.pdbx_description
1 polymer ?
#
loop_
_entity_poly.entity_id
_entity_poly.type
_entity_poly.pdbx_seq_one_letter_code
_entity_poly.pdbx_strand_id
1 'polypeptide(L)'
;AQRTERGKSFYSAIKIINIPGSQSELNSVRSETGDEQSTRQYFQNLVEECIQEISTMEYFRGNSYIVSVEDFKVMEYLDVIGWEISIRMEYLTSFMDYCAEKQLTEKEVIKLGMDLSKALEYCRKLKIIHRDIKPENIFVSRFGDFKLGDFGIARELERTMSGFSKKGTYSYMAPEMYKGEKYDSRVDIYSLGIVLYRLMNHNRLPFMSLEKQFITYRDKENALNKRVAGEQMSAPVDAGTQFARIIMKACAYDPAQRYQTPEELYSALDDLKNGRSGRIRQLQNGVQKAGTDKTESYSAIAQNGRAAQNVTS
;
A
#
# COMPACT_ATOMS: atom_id res chain seq x y z
N ALA A 1 -25.32 -4.36 -6.78
CA ALA A 1 -26.40 -4.75 -7.71
C ALA A 1 -26.60 -6.25 -7.68
N GLN A 2 -27.84 -6.68 -7.88
CA GLN A 2 -28.22 -8.09 -7.98
C GLN A 2 -28.90 -8.32 -9.33
N ARG A 3 -28.49 -9.37 -10.03
CA ARG A 3 -29.18 -9.89 -11.23
C ARG A 3 -29.65 -11.30 -10.91
N THR A 4 -30.92 -11.59 -11.20
CA THR A 4 -31.47 -12.94 -11.06
C THR A 4 -31.77 -13.51 -12.44
N GLU A 5 -31.25 -14.71 -12.71
CA GLU A 5 -31.48 -15.43 -13.96
C GLU A 5 -31.72 -16.92 -13.68
N ARG A 6 -32.83 -17.46 -14.16
CA ARG A 6 -33.23 -18.85 -13.95
C ARG A 6 -33.16 -19.29 -12.46
N GLY A 7 -33.61 -18.41 -11.55
CA GLY A 7 -33.63 -18.66 -10.10
C GLY A 7 -32.28 -18.56 -9.40
N LYS A 8 -31.21 -18.16 -10.11
CA LYS A 8 -29.86 -17.91 -9.54
C LYS A 8 -29.62 -16.42 -9.43
N SER A 9 -29.10 -15.97 -8.29
CA SER A 9 -28.73 -14.57 -8.06
C SER A 9 -27.22 -14.39 -8.29
N PHE A 10 -26.90 -13.35 -9.03
CA PHE A 10 -25.53 -12.88 -9.31
C PHE A 10 -25.39 -11.48 -8.72
N TYR A 11 -24.27 -11.24 -8.03
CA TYR A 11 -24.01 -9.97 -7.35
C TYR A 11 -22.80 -9.29 -7.98
N SER A 12 -22.91 -7.97 -8.18
CA SER A 12 -21.80 -7.08 -8.55
C SER A 12 -21.82 -5.86 -7.64
N ALA A 13 -20.68 -5.31 -7.34
CA ALA A 13 -20.56 -3.99 -6.73
C ALA A 13 -20.69 -2.91 -7.82
N ILE A 14 -21.38 -1.81 -7.49
CA ILE A 14 -21.43 -0.64 -8.38
C ILE A 14 -20.91 0.54 -7.57
N LYS A 15 -19.82 1.15 -8.07
CA LYS A 15 -19.31 2.43 -7.59
C LYS A 15 -19.87 3.53 -8.47
N ILE A 16 -20.47 4.55 -7.84
CA ILE A 16 -21.02 5.72 -8.54
C ILE A 16 -20.15 6.92 -8.20
N ILE A 17 -19.70 7.63 -9.22
CA ILE A 17 -18.93 8.86 -9.13
C ILE A 17 -19.75 9.95 -9.81
N ASN A 18 -20.10 11.01 -9.09
CA ASN A 18 -20.76 12.19 -9.64
C ASN A 18 -19.71 13.27 -9.86
N ILE A 19 -19.73 13.92 -11.02
CA ILE A 19 -18.86 15.02 -11.39
C ILE A 19 -19.74 16.18 -11.89
N PRO A 20 -19.74 17.36 -11.20
CA PRO A 20 -19.09 17.65 -9.92
C PRO A 20 -19.65 16.83 -8.75
N GLY A 21 -18.81 16.57 -7.74
CA GLY A 21 -19.20 15.81 -6.54
C GLY A 21 -20.14 16.57 -5.60
N SER A 22 -20.26 17.89 -5.76
CA SER A 22 -21.16 18.73 -4.97
C SER A 22 -21.50 20.04 -5.68
N GLN A 23 -22.63 20.67 -5.27
CA GLN A 23 -23.01 22.00 -5.74
C GLN A 23 -22.00 23.07 -5.33
N SER A 24 -21.35 22.91 -4.18
CA SER A 24 -20.31 23.84 -3.70
C SER A 24 -19.10 23.85 -4.63
N GLU A 25 -18.69 22.67 -5.10
CA GLU A 25 -17.61 22.51 -6.07
C GLU A 25 -17.96 23.19 -7.40
N LEU A 26 -19.16 22.91 -7.94
CA LEU A 26 -19.62 23.55 -9.16
C LEU A 26 -19.57 25.09 -9.06
N ASN A 27 -20.03 25.63 -7.92
CA ASN A 27 -20.02 27.07 -7.71
C ASN A 27 -18.60 27.65 -7.56
N SER A 28 -17.68 26.93 -6.94
CA SER A 28 -16.27 27.32 -6.81
C SER A 28 -15.61 27.42 -8.19
N VAL A 29 -15.71 26.35 -8.99
CA VAL A 29 -15.14 26.33 -10.34
C VAL A 29 -15.78 27.39 -11.24
N ARG A 30 -17.09 27.61 -11.14
CA ARG A 30 -17.81 28.67 -11.86
C ARG A 30 -17.27 30.06 -11.55
N SER A 31 -16.92 30.31 -10.27
CA SER A 31 -16.35 31.61 -9.89
C SER A 31 -14.92 31.80 -10.40
N GLU A 32 -14.18 30.72 -10.59
CA GLU A 32 -12.80 30.76 -11.10
C GLU A 32 -12.74 30.87 -12.64
N THR A 33 -13.63 30.16 -13.33
CA THR A 33 -13.64 30.11 -14.81
C THR A 33 -14.38 31.28 -15.44
N GLY A 34 -15.35 31.87 -14.74
CA GLY A 34 -16.07 33.09 -15.14
C GLY A 34 -17.18 32.87 -16.17
N ASP A 35 -17.27 31.71 -16.83
CA ASP A 35 -18.33 31.41 -17.81
C ASP A 35 -18.72 29.92 -17.79
N GLU A 36 -19.92 29.62 -18.29
CA GLU A 36 -20.53 28.29 -18.26
C GLU A 36 -19.80 27.27 -19.17
N GLN A 37 -19.27 27.74 -20.29
CA GLN A 37 -18.57 26.88 -21.25
C GLN A 37 -17.22 26.41 -20.68
N SER A 38 -16.45 27.32 -20.12
CA SER A 38 -15.18 27.01 -19.44
C SER A 38 -15.39 26.13 -18.23
N THR A 39 -16.47 26.36 -17.46
CA THR A 39 -16.85 25.49 -16.33
C THR A 39 -17.17 24.07 -16.80
N ARG A 40 -17.98 23.92 -17.86
CA ARG A 40 -18.30 22.61 -18.43
C ARG A 40 -17.05 21.89 -18.93
N GLN A 41 -16.16 22.58 -19.65
CA GLN A 41 -14.91 22.00 -20.15
C GLN A 41 -14.00 21.50 -19.02
N TYR A 42 -13.92 22.24 -17.93
CA TYR A 42 -13.15 21.82 -16.74
C TYR A 42 -13.64 20.47 -16.23
N PHE A 43 -14.95 20.31 -16.00
CA PHE A 43 -15.50 19.05 -15.49
C PHE A 43 -15.46 17.93 -16.52
N GLN A 44 -15.60 18.24 -17.81
CA GLN A 44 -15.44 17.25 -18.88
C GLN A 44 -14.01 16.67 -18.90
N ASN A 45 -12.98 17.49 -18.71
CA ASN A 45 -11.61 17.01 -18.60
C ASN A 45 -11.44 16.05 -17.40
N LEU A 46 -12.07 16.33 -16.26
CA LEU A 46 -12.07 15.41 -15.12
C LEU A 46 -12.76 14.08 -15.42
N VAL A 47 -13.85 14.10 -16.19
CA VAL A 47 -14.53 12.86 -16.65
C VAL A 47 -13.59 12.05 -17.53
N GLU A 48 -12.89 12.68 -18.47
CA GLU A 48 -11.92 12.02 -19.35
C GLU A 48 -10.76 11.40 -18.58
N GLU A 49 -10.23 12.09 -17.56
CA GLU A 49 -9.21 11.57 -16.65
C GLU A 49 -9.72 10.32 -15.91
N CYS A 50 -10.94 10.36 -15.36
CA CYS A 50 -11.57 9.20 -14.74
C CYS A 50 -11.73 8.02 -15.70
N ILE A 51 -12.16 8.26 -16.94
CA ILE A 51 -12.30 7.21 -17.96
C ILE A 51 -10.93 6.58 -18.26
N GLN A 52 -9.89 7.39 -18.38
CA GLN A 52 -8.52 6.90 -18.63
C GLN A 52 -8.03 6.01 -17.48
N GLU A 53 -8.29 6.38 -16.23
CA GLU A 53 -7.95 5.56 -15.06
C GLU A 53 -8.73 4.24 -15.03
N ILE A 54 -10.06 4.28 -15.30
CA ILE A 54 -10.90 3.09 -15.37
C ILE A 54 -10.41 2.16 -16.50
N SER A 55 -10.07 2.71 -17.66
CA SER A 55 -9.54 1.95 -18.78
C SER A 55 -8.20 1.28 -18.44
N THR A 56 -7.39 1.91 -17.58
CA THR A 56 -6.15 1.31 -17.09
C THR A 56 -6.43 0.09 -16.21
N MET A 57 -7.56 0.05 -15.49
CA MET A 57 -7.95 -1.11 -14.70
C MET A 57 -8.31 -2.34 -15.52
N GLU A 58 -8.62 -2.19 -16.82
CA GLU A 58 -8.84 -3.34 -17.71
C GLU A 58 -7.59 -4.22 -17.85
N TYR A 59 -6.38 -3.63 -17.74
CA TYR A 59 -5.12 -4.40 -17.74
C TYR A 59 -5.00 -5.35 -16.57
N PHE A 60 -5.77 -5.13 -15.50
CA PHE A 60 -5.79 -6.00 -14.31
C PHE A 60 -6.89 -7.06 -14.36
N ARG A 61 -7.71 -7.12 -15.42
CA ARG A 61 -8.80 -8.10 -15.52
C ARG A 61 -8.28 -9.52 -15.38
N GLY A 62 -8.90 -10.30 -14.49
CA GLY A 62 -8.50 -11.66 -14.19
C GLY A 62 -7.33 -11.79 -13.20
N ASN A 63 -6.80 -10.69 -12.67
CA ASN A 63 -5.80 -10.72 -11.62
C ASN A 63 -6.42 -11.16 -10.29
N SER A 64 -5.76 -12.12 -9.61
CA SER A 64 -6.27 -12.66 -8.34
C SER A 64 -6.11 -11.70 -7.16
N TYR A 65 -5.25 -10.68 -7.25
CA TYR A 65 -4.87 -9.78 -6.16
C TYR A 65 -5.40 -8.34 -6.34
N ILE A 66 -6.09 -8.07 -7.44
CA ILE A 66 -6.65 -6.77 -7.75
C ILE A 66 -8.15 -6.93 -8.01
N VAL A 67 -8.95 -5.97 -7.53
CA VAL A 67 -10.40 -5.95 -7.77
C VAL A 67 -10.66 -5.79 -9.27
N SER A 68 -11.44 -6.71 -9.83
CA SER A 68 -11.76 -6.70 -11.26
C SER A 68 -12.88 -5.72 -11.56
N VAL A 69 -12.65 -4.81 -12.49
CA VAL A 69 -13.69 -4.02 -13.16
C VAL A 69 -14.32 -4.87 -14.26
N GLU A 70 -15.64 -4.98 -14.26
CA GLU A 70 -16.40 -5.75 -15.25
C GLU A 70 -16.76 -4.88 -16.44
N ASP A 71 -17.34 -3.70 -16.19
CA ASP A 71 -17.64 -2.65 -17.16
C ASP A 71 -17.88 -1.29 -16.45
N PHE A 72 -18.08 -0.24 -17.25
CA PHE A 72 -18.47 1.06 -16.74
C PHE A 72 -19.40 1.79 -17.72
N LYS A 73 -20.14 2.77 -17.22
CA LYS A 73 -21.03 3.62 -18.00
C LYS A 73 -20.84 5.08 -17.55
N VAL A 74 -20.77 5.97 -18.52
CA VAL A 74 -20.79 7.42 -18.29
C VAL A 74 -22.13 7.96 -18.79
N MET A 75 -22.78 8.78 -17.98
CA MET A 75 -23.99 9.52 -18.32
C MET A 75 -23.73 10.99 -18.14
N GLU A 76 -24.00 11.79 -19.16
CA GLU A 76 -23.98 13.25 -19.10
C GLU A 76 -25.42 13.76 -18.90
N TYR A 77 -25.57 14.75 -18.00
CA TYR A 77 -26.84 15.48 -17.83
C TYR A 77 -26.86 16.67 -18.78
N LEU A 78 -27.84 16.67 -19.70
CA LEU A 78 -27.88 17.68 -20.77
C LEU A 78 -28.33 19.08 -20.29
N ASP A 79 -29.19 19.10 -19.28
CA ASP A 79 -29.80 20.36 -18.77
C ASP A 79 -28.95 21.07 -17.72
N VAL A 80 -27.91 20.43 -17.22
CA VAL A 80 -27.01 20.96 -16.18
C VAL A 80 -25.57 20.52 -16.45
N ILE A 81 -24.59 21.19 -15.83
CA ILE A 81 -23.22 20.68 -15.82
C ILE A 81 -23.17 19.52 -14.85
N GLY A 82 -23.04 18.29 -15.36
CA GLY A 82 -22.96 17.12 -14.52
C GLY A 82 -22.84 15.82 -15.30
N TRP A 83 -22.09 14.88 -14.70
CA TRP A 83 -21.89 13.51 -15.19
C TRP A 83 -21.98 12.52 -14.05
N GLU A 84 -22.47 11.33 -14.36
CA GLU A 84 -22.41 10.16 -13.50
C GLU A 84 -21.57 9.07 -14.18
N ILE A 85 -20.56 8.57 -13.47
CA ILE A 85 -19.79 7.42 -13.89
C ILE A 85 -20.17 6.27 -12.97
N SER A 86 -20.78 5.22 -13.53
CA SER A 86 -21.13 3.99 -12.84
C SER A 86 -20.15 2.89 -13.22
N ILE A 87 -19.38 2.36 -12.26
CA ILE A 87 -18.37 1.32 -12.46
C ILE A 87 -18.87 0.03 -11.84
N ARG A 88 -19.04 -1.02 -12.65
CA ARG A 88 -19.39 -2.35 -12.17
C ARG A 88 -18.15 -3.19 -11.92
N MET A 89 -18.11 -3.79 -10.73
CA MET A 89 -16.96 -4.54 -10.23
C MET A 89 -17.42 -5.86 -9.62
N GLU A 90 -16.50 -6.80 -9.44
CA GLU A 90 -16.74 -8.02 -8.69
C GLU A 90 -17.22 -7.69 -7.27
N TYR A 91 -18.17 -8.51 -6.76
CA TYR A 91 -18.70 -8.35 -5.41
C TYR A 91 -17.81 -9.06 -4.39
N LEU A 92 -17.22 -8.30 -3.49
CA LEU A 92 -16.28 -8.77 -2.48
C LEU A 92 -16.70 -8.24 -1.10
N THR A 93 -16.21 -8.89 -0.05
CA THR A 93 -16.36 -8.38 1.33
C THR A 93 -15.34 -7.25 1.54
N SER A 94 -15.76 -6.12 2.10
CA SER A 94 -14.80 -5.08 2.48
C SER A 94 -13.88 -5.63 3.60
N PHE A 95 -12.62 -5.21 3.58
CA PHE A 95 -11.67 -5.62 4.63
C PHE A 95 -12.10 -5.09 6.01
N MET A 96 -12.76 -3.94 6.05
CA MET A 96 -13.26 -3.36 7.29
C MET A 96 -14.36 -4.23 7.91
N ASP A 97 -15.32 -4.71 7.10
CA ASP A 97 -16.37 -5.62 7.58
C ASP A 97 -15.77 -6.97 8.00
N TYR A 98 -14.84 -7.50 7.21
CA TYR A 98 -14.12 -8.73 7.54
C TYR A 98 -13.39 -8.65 8.88
N CYS A 99 -12.72 -7.53 9.18
CA CYS A 99 -12.06 -7.29 10.47
C CYS A 99 -13.02 -6.97 11.60
N ALA A 100 -14.25 -6.51 11.33
CA ALA A 100 -15.26 -6.31 12.36
C ALA A 100 -15.78 -7.65 12.92
N GLU A 101 -15.83 -8.67 12.07
CA GLU A 101 -16.27 -10.01 12.46
C GLU A 101 -15.14 -10.89 13.02
N LYS A 102 -13.87 -10.57 12.71
CA LYS A 102 -12.72 -11.41 13.03
C LYS A 102 -11.44 -10.64 13.28
N GLN A 103 -10.79 -10.93 14.40
CA GLN A 103 -9.43 -10.50 14.64
C GLN A 103 -8.45 -11.37 13.83
N LEU A 104 -7.58 -10.72 13.05
CA LEU A 104 -6.59 -11.40 12.23
C LEU A 104 -5.43 -11.93 13.08
N THR A 105 -5.04 -13.16 12.82
CA THR A 105 -3.79 -13.73 13.33
C THR A 105 -2.58 -13.18 12.58
N GLU A 106 -1.39 -13.24 13.17
CA GLU A 106 -0.13 -12.86 12.49
C GLU A 106 0.03 -13.56 11.13
N LYS A 107 -0.33 -14.83 11.04
CA LYS A 107 -0.27 -15.60 9.77
C LYS A 107 -1.18 -15.00 8.69
N GLU A 108 -2.36 -14.53 9.06
CA GLU A 108 -3.30 -13.91 8.13
C GLU A 108 -2.82 -12.50 7.72
N VAL A 109 -2.20 -11.76 8.63
CA VAL A 109 -1.58 -10.47 8.32
C VAL A 109 -0.36 -10.64 7.40
N ILE A 110 0.44 -11.70 7.59
CA ILE A 110 1.52 -12.06 6.65
C ILE A 110 0.94 -12.39 5.27
N LYS A 111 -0.15 -13.21 5.20
CA LYS A 111 -0.84 -13.49 3.93
C LYS A 111 -1.34 -12.22 3.24
N LEU A 112 -1.96 -11.31 3.99
CA LEU A 112 -2.39 -10.02 3.47
C LEU A 112 -1.20 -9.24 2.87
N GLY A 113 -0.09 -9.15 3.58
CA GLY A 113 1.14 -8.52 3.07
C GLY A 113 1.65 -9.16 1.78
N MET A 114 1.61 -10.50 1.69
CA MET A 114 2.02 -11.24 0.49
C MET A 114 1.07 -10.98 -0.69
N ASP A 115 -0.25 -11.08 -0.49
CA ASP A 115 -1.25 -10.89 -1.54
C ASP A 115 -1.18 -9.46 -2.09
N LEU A 116 -1.07 -8.44 -1.22
CA LEU A 116 -0.95 -7.05 -1.66
C LEU A 116 0.43 -6.76 -2.29
N SER A 117 1.51 -7.39 -1.84
CA SER A 117 2.80 -7.30 -2.54
C SER A 117 2.71 -7.83 -3.97
N LYS A 118 1.92 -8.88 -4.22
CA LYS A 118 1.63 -9.36 -5.57
C LYS A 118 0.82 -8.34 -6.38
N ALA A 119 -0.19 -7.72 -5.80
CA ALA A 119 -0.93 -6.63 -6.46
C ALA A 119 0.03 -5.50 -6.89
N LEU A 120 0.92 -5.06 -5.98
CA LEU A 120 1.90 -4.00 -6.25
C LEU A 120 2.96 -4.41 -7.28
N GLU A 121 3.34 -5.69 -7.35
CA GLU A 121 4.22 -6.21 -8.42
C GLU A 121 3.60 -5.98 -9.80
N TYR A 122 2.29 -6.24 -9.97
CA TYR A 122 1.57 -5.97 -11.22
C TYR A 122 1.48 -4.47 -11.51
N CYS A 123 1.18 -3.65 -10.51
CA CYS A 123 1.19 -2.19 -10.66
C CYS A 123 2.55 -1.69 -11.15
N ARG A 124 3.65 -2.16 -10.56
CA ARG A 124 5.01 -1.79 -10.95
C ARG A 124 5.33 -2.17 -12.40
N LYS A 125 4.94 -3.38 -12.85
CA LYS A 125 5.12 -3.82 -14.23
C LYS A 125 4.42 -2.91 -15.25
N LEU A 126 3.28 -2.35 -14.88
CA LEU A 126 2.52 -1.39 -15.69
C LEU A 126 2.92 0.07 -15.43
N LYS A 127 3.94 0.33 -14.59
CA LYS A 127 4.39 1.66 -14.15
C LYS A 127 3.29 2.49 -13.47
N ILE A 128 2.36 1.82 -12.78
CA ILE A 128 1.28 2.42 -12.02
C ILE A 128 1.72 2.50 -10.56
N ILE A 129 1.44 3.63 -9.91
CA ILE A 129 1.58 3.84 -8.47
C ILE A 129 0.16 3.98 -7.93
N HIS A 130 -0.21 3.18 -6.92
CA HIS A 130 -1.57 3.15 -6.38
C HIS A 130 -1.89 4.40 -5.54
N ARG A 131 -0.94 4.86 -4.72
CA ARG A 131 -0.97 6.10 -3.92
C ARG A 131 -1.99 6.14 -2.78
N ASP A 132 -2.90 5.19 -2.66
CA ASP A 132 -3.98 5.19 -1.66
C ASP A 132 -4.21 3.82 -1.01
N ILE A 133 -3.11 3.15 -0.60
CA ILE A 133 -3.21 1.88 0.11
C ILE A 133 -3.63 2.14 1.55
N LYS A 134 -4.81 1.67 1.90
CA LYS A 134 -5.44 1.76 3.21
C LYS A 134 -6.47 0.64 3.39
N PRO A 135 -6.89 0.32 4.62
CA PRO A 135 -7.87 -0.74 4.87
C PRO A 135 -9.16 -0.62 4.07
N GLU A 136 -9.61 0.61 3.82
CA GLU A 136 -10.85 0.89 3.07
C GLU A 136 -10.78 0.46 1.60
N ASN A 137 -9.56 0.38 1.04
CA ASN A 137 -9.30 0.00 -0.35
C ASN A 137 -8.82 -1.47 -0.48
N ILE A 138 -8.97 -2.25 0.58
CA ILE A 138 -8.66 -3.69 0.60
C ILE A 138 -9.99 -4.46 0.67
N PHE A 139 -10.05 -5.55 -0.06
CA PHE A 139 -11.22 -6.42 -0.15
C PHE A 139 -10.82 -7.87 0.06
N VAL A 140 -11.78 -8.70 0.45
CA VAL A 140 -11.57 -10.12 0.73
C VAL A 140 -12.47 -10.95 -0.18
N SER A 141 -11.87 -11.88 -0.92
CA SER A 141 -12.61 -12.84 -1.73
C SER A 141 -13.29 -13.89 -0.85
N ARG A 142 -14.30 -14.58 -1.39
CA ARG A 142 -14.94 -15.73 -0.73
C ARG A 142 -13.97 -16.88 -0.40
N PHE A 143 -12.77 -16.88 -0.97
CA PHE A 143 -11.73 -17.86 -0.71
C PHE A 143 -10.69 -17.38 0.31
N GLY A 144 -10.85 -16.16 0.86
CA GLY A 144 -9.95 -15.57 1.84
C GLY A 144 -8.68 -14.94 1.23
N ASP A 145 -8.69 -14.63 -0.08
CA ASP A 145 -7.62 -13.88 -0.72
C ASP A 145 -7.86 -12.39 -0.58
N PHE A 146 -6.79 -11.64 -0.30
CA PHE A 146 -6.86 -10.19 -0.19
C PHE A 146 -6.61 -9.55 -1.55
N LYS A 147 -7.46 -8.59 -1.90
CA LYS A 147 -7.41 -7.87 -3.17
C LYS A 147 -7.32 -6.37 -2.94
N LEU A 148 -6.49 -5.71 -3.73
CA LEU A 148 -6.37 -4.26 -3.75
C LEU A 148 -7.38 -3.67 -4.74
N GLY A 149 -8.14 -2.68 -4.31
CA GLY A 149 -9.10 -1.95 -5.15
C GLY A 149 -8.93 -0.45 -5.00
N ASP A 150 -9.80 0.30 -5.66
CA ASP A 150 -9.82 1.77 -5.62
C ASP A 150 -8.47 2.42 -6.01
N PHE A 151 -8.04 2.14 -7.24
CA PHE A 151 -6.90 2.80 -7.86
C PHE A 151 -7.24 4.26 -8.10
N GLY A 152 -6.96 5.13 -7.15
CA GLY A 152 -6.91 6.58 -7.24
C GLY A 152 -7.97 7.35 -8.05
N ILE A 153 -8.95 6.65 -8.66
CA ILE A 153 -9.94 7.17 -9.62
C ILE A 153 -10.64 8.45 -9.14
N ALA A 154 -10.75 8.63 -7.82
CA ALA A 154 -11.36 9.82 -7.24
C ALA A 154 -10.33 10.82 -6.69
N ARG A 155 -9.06 10.51 -6.67
CA ARG A 155 -8.06 11.28 -5.92
C ARG A 155 -7.54 12.52 -6.66
N GLU A 156 -7.49 12.47 -7.98
CA GLU A 156 -7.24 13.66 -8.79
C GLU A 156 -8.41 14.64 -8.61
N LEU A 157 -9.65 14.14 -8.60
CA LEU A 157 -10.85 14.88 -8.25
C LEU A 157 -10.78 15.48 -6.83
N GLU A 158 -10.35 14.71 -5.83
CA GLU A 158 -10.21 15.20 -4.44
C GLU A 158 -9.06 16.20 -4.27
N ARG A 159 -8.02 16.17 -5.11
CA ARG A 159 -6.92 17.15 -5.09
C ARG A 159 -7.33 18.50 -5.68
N THR A 160 -8.16 18.49 -6.72
CA THR A 160 -8.76 19.68 -7.31
C THR A 160 -9.88 20.23 -6.44
N MET A 161 -10.60 19.36 -5.72
CA MET A 161 -11.65 19.72 -4.76
C MET A 161 -11.07 20.25 -3.46
N SER A 162 -10.27 21.29 -3.55
CA SER A 162 -9.54 21.95 -2.46
C SER A 162 -10.34 22.06 -1.14
N GLY A 163 -9.81 21.45 -0.10
CA GLY A 163 -9.92 21.99 1.25
C GLY A 163 -10.83 21.30 2.24
N PHE A 164 -11.77 20.41 1.89
CA PHE A 164 -12.77 19.94 2.86
C PHE A 164 -12.80 18.44 3.20
N SER A 165 -12.07 17.57 2.53
CA SER A 165 -12.06 16.13 2.82
C SER A 165 -10.72 15.54 3.27
N LYS A 166 -9.87 16.32 3.95
CA LYS A 166 -8.56 15.85 4.46
C LYS A 166 -8.61 14.86 5.63
N LYS A 167 -9.79 14.49 6.14
CA LYS A 167 -9.98 13.78 7.40
C LYS A 167 -9.79 12.25 7.29
N GLY A 168 -8.62 11.76 7.05
CA GLY A 168 -8.34 10.31 7.12
C GLY A 168 -7.39 9.78 6.06
N THR A 169 -7.34 10.42 4.91
CA THR A 169 -6.57 9.98 3.74
C THR A 169 -5.05 9.97 3.95
N TYR A 170 -4.52 10.86 4.80
CA TYR A 170 -3.07 10.98 5.04
C TYR A 170 -2.49 9.97 6.04
N SER A 171 -3.35 9.22 6.75
CA SER A 171 -2.92 8.33 7.83
C SER A 171 -1.95 7.22 7.39
N TYR A 172 -1.97 6.83 6.13
CA TYR A 172 -1.14 5.76 5.55
C TYR A 172 -0.11 6.29 4.56
N MET A 173 -0.17 7.58 4.24
CA MET A 173 0.66 8.22 3.22
C MET A 173 2.13 8.24 3.63
N ALA A 174 3.00 8.03 2.64
CA ALA A 174 4.44 8.14 2.83
C ALA A 174 4.87 9.60 3.08
N PRO A 175 5.92 9.84 3.91
CA PRO A 175 6.35 11.19 4.28
C PRO A 175 6.69 12.08 3.09
N GLU A 176 7.41 11.55 2.11
CA GLU A 176 7.81 12.28 0.89
C GLU A 176 6.60 12.70 0.04
N MET A 177 5.56 11.84 0.00
CA MET A 177 4.33 12.14 -0.72
C MET A 177 3.51 13.22 0.02
N TYR A 178 3.46 13.15 1.36
CA TYR A 178 2.81 14.16 2.19
C TYR A 178 3.47 15.55 2.05
N LYS A 179 4.80 15.59 1.92
CA LYS A 179 5.58 16.82 1.73
C LYS A 179 5.54 17.37 0.31
N GLY A 180 4.96 16.64 -0.65
CA GLY A 180 4.97 17.01 -2.06
C GLY A 180 6.34 16.87 -2.74
N GLU A 181 7.23 16.07 -2.17
CA GLU A 181 8.54 15.76 -2.74
C GLU A 181 8.40 14.80 -3.94
N LYS A 182 9.47 14.64 -4.72
CA LYS A 182 9.50 13.60 -5.77
C LYS A 182 9.46 12.21 -5.14
N TYR A 183 8.61 11.35 -5.65
CA TYR A 183 8.43 9.99 -5.14
C TYR A 183 8.29 8.96 -6.27
N ASP A 184 8.40 7.69 -5.94
CA ASP A 184 8.20 6.55 -6.82
C ASP A 184 7.30 5.48 -6.16
N SER A 185 7.23 4.27 -6.74
CA SER A 185 6.37 3.18 -6.27
C SER A 185 6.66 2.70 -4.83
N ARG A 186 7.78 3.10 -4.21
CA ARG A 186 8.09 2.78 -2.81
C ARG A 186 7.17 3.45 -1.80
N VAL A 187 6.38 4.45 -2.22
CA VAL A 187 5.31 5.04 -1.38
C VAL A 187 4.22 4.01 -1.08
N ASP A 188 3.93 3.11 -2.03
CA ASP A 188 2.95 2.04 -1.84
C ASP A 188 3.46 0.97 -0.87
N ILE A 189 4.76 0.65 -0.91
CA ILE A 189 5.41 -0.25 0.06
C ILE A 189 5.31 0.33 1.48
N TYR A 190 5.55 1.63 1.63
CA TYR A 190 5.38 2.31 2.91
C TYR A 190 3.94 2.23 3.40
N SER A 191 2.97 2.57 2.55
CA SER A 191 1.55 2.55 2.92
C SER A 191 1.09 1.14 3.32
N LEU A 192 1.51 0.09 2.58
CA LEU A 192 1.28 -1.31 2.96
C LEU A 192 1.94 -1.62 4.31
N GLY A 193 3.19 -1.19 4.52
CA GLY A 193 3.88 -1.33 5.81
C GLY A 193 3.08 -0.73 6.97
N ILE A 194 2.49 0.46 6.81
CA ILE A 194 1.65 1.11 7.83
C ILE A 194 0.35 0.32 8.07
N VAL A 195 -0.25 -0.29 7.04
CA VAL A 195 -1.40 -1.19 7.21
C VAL A 195 -1.01 -2.40 8.07
N LEU A 196 0.09 -3.08 7.74
CA LEU A 196 0.59 -4.23 8.51
C LEU A 196 0.96 -3.82 9.95
N TYR A 197 1.61 -2.66 10.12
CA TYR A 197 1.92 -2.11 11.44
C TYR A 197 0.67 -1.97 12.30
N ARG A 198 -0.37 -1.29 11.77
CA ARG A 198 -1.62 -1.06 12.48
C ARG A 198 -2.28 -2.36 12.92
N LEU A 199 -2.32 -3.37 12.04
CA LEU A 199 -2.93 -4.67 12.34
C LEU A 199 -2.20 -5.43 13.43
N MET A 200 -0.87 -5.24 13.53
CA MET A 200 0.00 -5.85 14.54
C MET A 200 0.30 -4.92 15.73
N ASN A 201 -0.53 -3.90 15.95
CA ASN A 201 -0.35 -2.90 17.01
C ASN A 201 -1.70 -2.47 17.62
N HIS A 202 -2.54 -3.43 18.02
CA HIS A 202 -3.87 -3.18 18.59
C HIS A 202 -4.73 -2.25 17.73
N ASN A 203 -4.63 -2.34 16.39
CA ASN A 203 -5.27 -1.41 15.44
C ASN A 203 -4.89 0.06 15.64
N ARG A 204 -3.71 0.35 16.22
CA ARG A 204 -3.17 1.70 16.42
C ARG A 204 -2.05 1.99 15.41
N LEU A 205 -2.11 3.18 14.81
CA LEU A 205 -1.02 3.67 13.96
C LEU A 205 0.21 4.01 14.82
N PRO A 206 1.41 4.09 14.21
CA PRO A 206 2.62 4.52 14.91
C PRO A 206 2.40 5.83 15.67
N PHE A 207 2.98 5.94 16.87
CA PHE A 207 2.87 7.08 17.81
C PHE A 207 1.50 7.31 18.43
N MET A 208 0.51 6.45 18.18
CA MET A 208 -0.75 6.47 18.94
C MET A 208 -0.61 5.71 20.24
N SER A 209 -1.21 6.23 21.30
CA SER A 209 -1.25 5.55 22.61
C SER A 209 -2.03 4.23 22.51
N LEU A 210 -1.45 3.17 23.09
CA LEU A 210 -2.13 1.87 23.25
C LEU A 210 -3.08 1.85 24.45
N GLU A 211 -2.87 2.74 25.42
CA GLU A 211 -3.64 2.78 26.67
C GLU A 211 -4.93 3.60 26.54
N LYS A 212 -4.96 4.56 25.64
CA LYS A 212 -6.16 5.39 25.44
C LYS A 212 -7.30 4.59 24.84
N GLN A 213 -8.45 4.58 25.52
CA GLN A 213 -9.68 3.95 25.01
C GLN A 213 -10.18 4.63 23.74
N PHE A 214 -10.15 5.96 23.69
CA PHE A 214 -10.60 6.76 22.53
C PHE A 214 -9.44 7.55 21.94
N ILE A 215 -9.29 7.47 20.61
CA ILE A 215 -8.32 8.25 19.84
C ILE A 215 -9.02 9.47 19.25
N THR A 216 -8.55 10.65 19.63
CA THR A 216 -9.06 11.93 19.10
C THR A 216 -8.46 12.26 17.75
N TYR A 217 -9.06 13.23 17.05
CA TYR A 217 -8.48 13.78 15.82
C TYR A 217 -7.06 14.33 16.06
N ARG A 218 -6.84 15.03 17.18
CA ARG A 218 -5.53 15.58 17.56
C ARG A 218 -4.48 14.48 17.77
N ASP A 219 -4.85 13.33 18.32
CA ASP A 219 -3.94 12.20 18.46
C ASP A 219 -3.50 11.67 17.08
N LYS A 220 -4.43 11.58 16.12
CA LYS A 220 -4.14 11.17 14.74
C LYS A 220 -3.22 12.16 14.02
N GLU A 221 -3.49 13.45 14.18
CA GLU A 221 -2.69 14.52 13.60
C GLU A 221 -1.27 14.54 14.18
N ASN A 222 -1.13 14.46 15.50
CA ASN A 222 0.17 14.38 16.16
C ASN A 222 0.96 13.14 15.72
N ALA A 223 0.32 11.99 15.60
CA ALA A 223 0.95 10.76 15.14
C ALA A 223 1.43 10.87 13.68
N LEU A 224 0.66 11.54 12.82
CA LEU A 224 1.05 11.83 11.44
C LEU A 224 2.25 12.79 11.40
N ASN A 225 2.20 13.90 12.15
CA ASN A 225 3.27 14.89 12.20
C ASN A 225 4.60 14.27 12.62
N LYS A 226 4.60 13.37 13.64
CA LYS A 226 5.78 12.64 14.08
C LYS A 226 6.37 11.75 12.97
N ARG A 227 5.51 11.02 12.24
CA ARG A 227 5.96 10.20 11.10
C ARG A 227 6.55 11.05 9.99
N VAL A 228 5.91 12.18 9.66
CA VAL A 228 6.38 13.12 8.62
C VAL A 228 7.68 13.82 9.04
N ALA A 229 7.88 14.03 10.34
CA ALA A 229 9.14 14.56 10.89
C ALA A 229 10.27 13.53 10.92
N GLY A 230 9.98 12.24 10.67
CA GLY A 230 10.99 11.19 10.71
C GLY A 230 11.36 10.72 12.12
N GLU A 231 10.49 10.95 13.12
CA GLU A 231 10.72 10.41 14.47
C GLU A 231 10.81 8.88 14.41
N GLN A 232 11.64 8.30 15.27
CA GLN A 232 11.86 6.86 15.31
C GLN A 232 10.62 6.15 15.85
N MET A 233 10.03 5.27 15.03
CA MET A 233 8.88 4.46 15.41
C MET A 233 9.32 3.27 16.29
N SER A 234 8.51 2.92 17.28
CA SER A 234 8.62 1.64 18.00
C SER A 234 8.13 0.49 17.14
N ALA A 235 8.63 -0.71 17.38
CA ALA A 235 8.10 -1.90 16.72
C ALA A 235 6.64 -2.17 17.14
N PRO A 236 5.80 -2.75 16.26
CA PRO A 236 4.43 -3.12 16.61
C PRO A 236 4.43 -4.23 17.67
N VAL A 237 3.54 -4.10 18.68
CA VAL A 237 3.59 -4.93 19.91
C VAL A 237 3.09 -6.35 19.73
N ASP A 238 2.21 -6.61 18.76
CA ASP A 238 1.61 -7.93 18.49
C ASP A 238 2.40 -8.75 17.47
N ALA A 239 3.44 -8.17 16.85
CA ALA A 239 4.24 -8.84 15.84
C ALA A 239 5.41 -9.62 16.44
N GLY A 240 5.60 -10.85 15.99
CA GLY A 240 6.83 -11.60 16.26
C GLY A 240 8.07 -10.83 15.76
N THR A 241 9.23 -11.02 16.44
CA THR A 241 10.44 -10.22 16.22
C THR A 241 10.86 -10.12 14.73
N GLN A 242 10.71 -11.19 13.96
CA GLN A 242 11.08 -11.18 12.54
C GLN A 242 10.06 -10.42 11.69
N PHE A 243 8.77 -10.60 11.97
CA PHE A 243 7.72 -9.87 11.27
C PHE A 243 7.78 -8.37 11.58
N ALA A 244 8.00 -8.01 12.84
CA ALA A 244 8.22 -6.62 13.23
C ALA A 244 9.37 -5.96 12.43
N ARG A 245 10.50 -6.66 12.22
CA ARG A 245 11.60 -6.15 11.39
C ARG A 245 11.19 -5.92 9.94
N ILE A 246 10.39 -6.81 9.36
CA ILE A 246 9.88 -6.66 7.99
C ILE A 246 8.99 -5.43 7.90
N ILE A 247 8.04 -5.27 8.84
CA ILE A 247 7.15 -4.12 8.91
C ILE A 247 7.95 -2.82 9.05
N MET A 248 8.89 -2.77 10.00
CA MET A 248 9.69 -1.58 10.25
C MET A 248 10.56 -1.19 9.05
N LYS A 249 11.11 -2.17 8.32
CA LYS A 249 11.83 -1.90 7.07
C LYS A 249 10.91 -1.34 5.99
N ALA A 250 9.70 -1.89 5.82
CA ALA A 250 8.72 -1.36 4.87
C ALA A 250 8.33 0.10 5.21
N CYS A 251 8.22 0.42 6.51
CA CYS A 251 7.88 1.75 7.03
C CYS A 251 9.08 2.69 7.23
N ALA A 252 10.28 2.37 6.73
CA ALA A 252 11.44 3.24 6.91
C ALA A 252 11.16 4.65 6.35
N TYR A 253 11.60 5.68 7.09
CA TYR A 253 11.42 7.07 6.71
C TYR A 253 12.07 7.38 5.36
N ASP A 254 13.37 7.02 5.23
CA ASP A 254 14.11 7.14 3.99
C ASP A 254 13.67 6.04 3.00
N PRO A 255 13.16 6.39 1.80
CA PRO A 255 12.79 5.42 0.77
C PRO A 255 13.92 4.46 0.36
N ALA A 256 15.20 4.89 0.47
CA ALA A 256 16.34 4.03 0.17
C ALA A 256 16.54 2.89 1.17
N GLN A 257 16.00 3.02 2.38
CA GLN A 257 16.07 2.02 3.44
C GLN A 257 14.91 1.01 3.40
N ARG A 258 13.87 1.28 2.60
CA ARG A 258 12.73 0.38 2.41
C ARG A 258 13.10 -0.82 1.52
N TYR A 259 12.16 -1.73 1.34
CA TYR A 259 12.22 -2.66 0.21
C TYR A 259 12.19 -1.86 -1.08
N GLN A 260 13.06 -2.19 -2.03
CA GLN A 260 13.15 -1.41 -3.27
C GLN A 260 12.10 -1.84 -4.28
N THR A 261 11.58 -3.05 -4.14
CA THR A 261 10.51 -3.57 -4.99
C THR A 261 9.48 -4.34 -4.15
N PRO A 262 8.22 -4.44 -4.63
CA PRO A 262 7.22 -5.29 -4.00
C PRO A 262 7.63 -6.76 -3.92
N GLU A 263 8.39 -7.24 -4.88
CA GLU A 263 8.92 -8.62 -4.93
C GLU A 263 9.89 -8.89 -3.79
N GLU A 264 10.70 -7.91 -3.39
CA GLU A 264 11.58 -8.02 -2.22
C GLU A 264 10.77 -8.14 -0.92
N LEU A 265 9.72 -7.34 -0.75
CA LEU A 265 8.81 -7.44 0.39
C LEU A 265 8.10 -8.79 0.41
N TYR A 266 7.58 -9.23 -0.74
CA TYR A 266 6.97 -10.56 -0.88
C TYR A 266 7.92 -11.67 -0.45
N SER A 267 9.16 -11.65 -0.96
CA SER A 267 10.18 -12.66 -0.63
C SER A 267 10.48 -12.70 0.87
N ALA A 268 10.61 -11.54 1.52
CA ALA A 268 10.86 -11.47 2.95
C ALA A 268 9.69 -12.08 3.77
N LEU A 269 8.44 -11.82 3.36
CA LEU A 269 7.25 -12.40 3.99
C LEU A 269 7.12 -13.91 3.73
N ASP A 270 7.46 -14.37 2.52
CA ASP A 270 7.44 -15.80 2.16
C ASP A 270 8.53 -16.57 2.92
N ASP A 271 9.72 -15.99 3.08
CA ASP A 271 10.78 -16.58 3.88
C ASP A 271 10.39 -16.68 5.36
N LEU A 272 9.71 -15.66 5.89
CA LEU A 272 9.16 -15.70 7.25
C LEU A 272 8.11 -16.80 7.39
N LYS A 273 7.14 -16.84 6.48
CA LYS A 273 6.04 -17.82 6.47
C LYS A 273 6.57 -19.27 6.43
N ASN A 274 7.64 -19.51 5.66
CA ASN A 274 8.22 -20.85 5.47
C ASN A 274 9.36 -21.16 6.46
N GLY A 275 9.64 -20.32 7.45
CA GLY A 275 10.68 -20.52 8.44
C GLY A 275 12.11 -20.47 7.86
N ARG A 276 12.31 -19.91 6.65
CA ARG A 276 13.60 -19.84 5.96
C ARG A 276 14.52 -18.73 6.49
N SER A 277 13.97 -17.75 7.16
CA SER A 277 14.69 -16.57 7.70
C SER A 277 15.82 -16.89 8.67
N GLY A 278 15.82 -18.08 9.29
CA GLY A 278 16.91 -18.57 10.15
C GLY A 278 18.06 -19.25 9.41
N ARG A 279 17.82 -19.85 8.24
CA ARG A 279 18.83 -20.64 7.51
C ARG A 279 19.90 -19.80 6.83
N ILE A 280 19.53 -18.65 6.27
CA ILE A 280 20.48 -17.74 5.58
C ILE A 280 21.50 -17.18 6.57
N ARG A 281 21.09 -16.86 7.82
CA ARG A 281 22.00 -16.35 8.85
C ARG A 281 22.98 -17.42 9.34
N GLN A 282 22.57 -18.70 9.39
CA GLN A 282 23.46 -19.80 9.74
C GLN A 282 24.49 -20.09 8.63
N LEU A 283 24.09 -19.98 7.36
CA LEU A 283 24.99 -20.15 6.22
C LEU A 283 26.00 -18.99 6.11
N GLN A 284 25.58 -17.75 6.34
CA GLN A 284 26.48 -16.57 6.36
C GLN A 284 27.44 -16.60 7.53
N ASN A 285 27.00 -17.01 8.73
CA ASN A 285 27.87 -17.18 9.89
C ASN A 285 28.79 -18.39 9.74
N GLY A 286 28.37 -19.45 9.04
CA GLY A 286 29.18 -20.61 8.72
C GLY A 286 30.31 -20.30 7.70
N VAL A 287 29.99 -19.46 6.70
CA VAL A 287 30.98 -19.01 5.70
C VAL A 287 31.99 -18.04 6.32
N GLN A 288 31.60 -17.16 7.24
CA GLN A 288 32.51 -16.28 7.95
C GLN A 288 33.45 -17.05 8.91
N LYS A 289 32.95 -18.08 9.62
CA LYS A 289 33.80 -18.93 10.45
C LYS A 289 34.77 -19.79 9.62
N ALA A 290 34.33 -20.32 8.49
CA ALA A 290 35.20 -21.08 7.59
C ALA A 290 36.25 -20.20 6.89
N GLY A 291 35.99 -18.92 6.69
CA GLY A 291 36.91 -17.93 6.14
C GLY A 291 38.01 -17.52 7.13
N THR A 292 37.70 -17.41 8.42
CA THR A 292 38.68 -17.08 9.49
C THR A 292 39.61 -18.26 9.80
N ASP A 293 39.13 -19.49 9.83
CA ASP A 293 39.99 -20.67 10.02
C ASP A 293 40.97 -20.88 8.88
N LYS A 294 40.60 -20.54 7.63
CA LYS A 294 41.55 -20.64 6.49
C LYS A 294 42.60 -19.53 6.50
N THR A 295 42.30 -18.33 7.00
CA THR A 295 43.27 -17.25 7.10
C THR A 295 44.31 -17.49 8.20
N GLU A 296 43.92 -18.08 9.33
CA GLU A 296 44.86 -18.48 10.38
C GLU A 296 45.78 -19.60 9.97
N SER A 297 45.31 -20.59 9.17
CA SER A 297 46.15 -21.68 8.68
C SER A 297 47.20 -21.19 7.66
N TYR A 298 46.92 -20.19 6.85
CA TYR A 298 47.91 -19.61 5.90
C TYR A 298 48.94 -18.74 6.60
N SER A 299 48.63 -18.07 7.72
CA SER A 299 49.59 -17.29 8.48
C SER A 299 50.57 -18.17 9.26
N ALA A 300 50.15 -19.32 9.74
CA ALA A 300 51.03 -20.29 10.42
C ALA A 300 52.03 -20.95 9.47
N ILE A 301 51.67 -21.20 8.21
CA ILE A 301 52.56 -21.79 7.20
C ILE A 301 53.62 -20.74 6.73
N ALA A 302 53.26 -19.46 6.67
CA ALA A 302 54.17 -18.38 6.27
C ALA A 302 55.26 -18.08 7.34
N GLN A 303 54.98 -18.30 8.61
CA GLN A 303 55.96 -18.12 9.68
C GLN A 303 56.96 -19.29 9.79
N ASN A 304 56.59 -20.52 9.53
CA ASN A 304 57.50 -21.66 9.52
C ASN A 304 58.42 -21.72 8.30
N GLY A 305 58.06 -21.09 7.18
CA GLY A 305 58.91 -21.01 6.00
C GLY A 305 60.08 -20.01 6.12
N ARG A 306 60.03 -19.02 7.05
CA ARG A 306 61.11 -18.08 7.28
C ARG A 306 62.16 -18.56 8.31
N ALA A 307 61.88 -19.56 9.11
CA ALA A 307 62.83 -20.13 10.07
C ALA A 307 63.83 -21.13 9.45
N ALA A 308 63.60 -21.61 8.25
CA ALA A 308 64.47 -22.63 7.58
C ALA A 308 65.56 -22.06 6.65
N GLN A 309 65.62 -20.74 6.47
CA GLN A 309 66.61 -20.09 5.57
C GLN A 309 67.79 -19.41 6.27
N ASN A 310 67.94 -19.48 7.61
CA ASN A 310 69.03 -18.84 8.34
C ASN A 310 70.01 -19.80 9.01
N VAL A 311 70.13 -21.04 8.53
CA VAL A 311 71.16 -21.99 9.02
C VAL A 311 71.85 -22.60 7.79
N THR A 312 72.64 -21.79 7.07
CA THR A 312 73.81 -22.23 6.25
C THR A 312 74.45 -20.96 5.68
N SER A 313 75.39 -20.42 6.42
CA SER A 313 76.62 -19.74 5.97
C SER A 313 77.50 -19.49 7.17
#